data_ba419cecef36f42a634a337498067cdb
#
_entry.id   ba419cecef36f42a634a337498067cdb
#
_cell.length_a   1.000
_cell.length_b   1.000
_cell.length_c   1.000
_cell.angle_alpha   90.00
_cell.angle_beta   90.00
_cell.angle_gamma   90.00
#
_symmetry.space_group_name_H-M   'P 1'
#
loop_
_entity.id
_entity.type
_entity.pdbx_description
1 polymer ?
#
loop_
_entity_poly.entity_id
_entity_poly.type
_entity_poly.pdbx_seq_one_letter_code
_entity_poly.pdbx_strand_id
1 'polypeptide(L)'
;MHLSELKALHVSALIKMGEELEIENVARLRKQELMFAIMKKRAKAGEQVFGDGVLEVLPDGFGFLRSIEASYMASTDDIYLSPSQIRRFNLHTGDAVEGEVRVPKDGERYFALVKVDRVNGLTPEESKHKIMFENLTPLFPKEQFKLERDIKSDENITSRIIDLIAPLGKGQ
;
A
#
# COMPACT_ATOMS: atom_id res chain seq x y z
N MET A 1 -3.57 -10.94 -11.92
CA MET A 1 -4.44 -10.96 -10.73
C MET A 1 -3.79 -10.17 -9.61
N HIS A 2 -4.54 -9.30 -8.92
CA HIS A 2 -4.02 -8.47 -7.82
C HIS A 2 -4.23 -9.14 -6.45
N LEU A 3 -3.21 -9.09 -5.60
CA LEU A 3 -3.26 -9.63 -4.23
C LEU A 3 -4.29 -8.87 -3.37
N SER A 4 -4.38 -7.55 -3.54
CA SER A 4 -5.35 -6.69 -2.85
C SER A 4 -6.80 -7.07 -3.18
N GLU A 5 -7.10 -7.43 -4.44
CA GLU A 5 -8.43 -7.90 -4.83
C GLU A 5 -8.82 -9.19 -4.09
N LEU A 6 -7.88 -10.14 -3.97
CA LEU A 6 -8.13 -11.37 -3.20
C LEU A 6 -8.34 -11.11 -1.72
N LYS A 7 -7.61 -10.17 -1.13
CA LYS A 7 -7.75 -9.79 0.27
C LYS A 7 -9.12 -9.18 0.56
N ALA A 8 -9.66 -8.38 -0.37
CA ALA A 8 -10.96 -7.74 -0.27
C ALA A 8 -12.14 -8.73 -0.35
N LEU A 9 -11.92 -9.94 -0.93
CA LEU A 9 -12.99 -10.93 -1.07
C LEU A 9 -13.42 -11.51 0.29
N HIS A 10 -14.73 -11.76 0.38
CA HIS A 10 -15.30 -12.50 1.51
C HIS A 10 -14.83 -13.97 1.48
N VAL A 11 -14.69 -14.58 2.67
CA VAL A 11 -14.20 -15.97 2.80
C VAL A 11 -14.99 -16.97 1.96
N SER A 12 -16.33 -16.80 1.84
CA SER A 12 -17.18 -17.66 1.01
C SER A 12 -16.82 -17.63 -0.48
N ALA A 13 -16.39 -16.48 -1.00
CA ALA A 13 -15.96 -16.36 -2.38
C ALA A 13 -14.59 -17.04 -2.60
N LEU A 14 -13.69 -16.91 -1.64
CA LEU A 14 -12.39 -17.57 -1.66
C LEU A 14 -12.53 -19.10 -1.59
N ILE A 15 -13.48 -19.61 -0.80
CA ILE A 15 -13.80 -21.04 -0.73
C ILE A 15 -14.24 -21.57 -2.10
N LYS A 16 -15.18 -20.88 -2.75
CA LYS A 16 -15.62 -21.27 -4.11
C LYS A 16 -14.47 -21.29 -5.12
N MET A 17 -13.64 -20.24 -5.11
CA MET A 17 -12.45 -20.20 -5.97
C MET A 17 -11.46 -21.32 -5.64
N GLY A 18 -11.32 -21.68 -4.37
CA GLY A 18 -10.47 -22.80 -3.96
C GLY A 18 -10.99 -24.14 -4.42
N GLU A 19 -12.31 -24.36 -4.38
CA GLU A 19 -12.98 -25.56 -4.90
C GLU A 19 -12.83 -25.66 -6.41
N GLU A 20 -13.03 -24.56 -7.16
CA GLU A 20 -12.83 -24.50 -8.62
C GLU A 20 -11.39 -24.82 -9.04
N LEU A 21 -10.43 -24.48 -8.18
CA LEU A 21 -9.00 -24.76 -8.39
C LEU A 21 -8.57 -26.15 -7.84
N GLU A 22 -9.51 -26.96 -7.40
CA GLU A 22 -9.25 -28.29 -6.84
C GLU A 22 -8.21 -28.26 -5.70
N ILE A 23 -8.37 -27.32 -4.76
CA ILE A 23 -7.54 -27.23 -3.56
C ILE A 23 -8.13 -28.14 -2.50
N GLU A 24 -7.32 -29.02 -1.93
CA GLU A 24 -7.76 -29.93 -0.88
C GLU A 24 -8.05 -29.21 0.44
N ASN A 25 -9.08 -29.66 1.16
CA ASN A 25 -9.44 -29.19 2.51
C ASN A 25 -9.74 -27.68 2.62
N VAL A 26 -10.24 -27.05 1.57
CA VAL A 26 -10.53 -25.60 1.49
C VAL A 26 -11.28 -25.06 2.70
N ALA A 27 -12.29 -25.78 3.19
CA ALA A 27 -13.14 -25.37 4.32
C ALA A 27 -12.41 -25.35 5.69
N ARG A 28 -11.24 -25.97 5.79
CA ARG A 28 -10.46 -26.04 7.03
C ARG A 28 -9.30 -25.03 7.06
N LEU A 29 -8.96 -24.44 5.91
CA LEU A 29 -7.87 -23.48 5.81
C LEU A 29 -8.30 -22.12 6.37
N ARG A 30 -7.37 -21.45 7.04
CA ARG A 30 -7.55 -20.03 7.40
C ARG A 30 -7.58 -19.17 6.14
N LYS A 31 -8.22 -18.01 6.20
CA LYS A 31 -8.33 -17.07 5.05
C LYS A 31 -6.97 -16.86 4.36
N GLN A 32 -5.92 -16.65 5.12
CA GLN A 32 -4.55 -16.44 4.62
C GLN A 32 -3.98 -17.67 3.91
N GLU A 33 -4.12 -18.85 4.51
CA GLU A 33 -3.65 -20.12 3.94
C GLU A 33 -4.37 -20.44 2.63
N LEU A 34 -5.68 -20.13 2.59
CA LEU A 34 -6.50 -20.32 1.40
C LEU A 34 -6.08 -19.36 0.27
N MET A 35 -5.89 -18.08 0.55
CA MET A 35 -5.37 -17.12 -0.43
C MET A 35 -4.02 -17.56 -0.97
N PHE A 36 -3.14 -18.01 -0.08
CA PHE A 36 -1.82 -18.51 -0.44
C PHE A 36 -1.89 -19.73 -1.36
N ALA A 37 -2.78 -20.69 -1.05
CA ALA A 37 -2.99 -21.88 -1.88
C ALA A 37 -3.56 -21.53 -3.27
N ILE A 38 -4.54 -20.60 -3.32
CA ILE A 38 -5.11 -20.09 -4.58
C ILE A 38 -4.02 -19.45 -5.44
N MET A 39 -3.21 -18.56 -4.86
CA MET A 39 -2.15 -17.89 -5.59
C MET A 39 -1.07 -18.86 -6.07
N LYS A 40 -0.69 -19.84 -5.24
CA LYS A 40 0.28 -20.88 -5.61
C LYS A 40 -0.22 -21.72 -6.81
N LYS A 41 -1.51 -22.07 -6.84
CA LYS A 41 -2.12 -22.81 -7.96
C LYS A 41 -2.15 -21.97 -9.22
N ARG A 42 -2.56 -20.70 -9.15
CA ARG A 42 -2.61 -19.79 -10.30
C ARG A 42 -1.23 -19.44 -10.84
N ALA A 43 -0.26 -19.19 -9.98
CA ALA A 43 1.12 -18.97 -10.40
C ALA A 43 1.71 -20.19 -11.11
N LYS A 44 1.38 -21.42 -10.65
CA LYS A 44 1.75 -22.66 -11.36
C LYS A 44 1.07 -22.80 -12.72
N ALA A 45 -0.11 -22.23 -12.89
CA ALA A 45 -0.82 -22.17 -14.17
C ALA A 45 -0.25 -21.08 -15.12
N GLY A 46 0.78 -20.33 -14.70
CA GLY A 46 1.43 -19.30 -15.51
C GLY A 46 0.78 -17.91 -15.40
N GLU A 47 -0.17 -17.71 -14.50
CA GLU A 47 -0.76 -16.39 -14.27
C GLU A 47 0.21 -15.48 -13.52
N GLN A 48 0.38 -14.25 -14.00
CA GLN A 48 1.12 -13.21 -13.28
C GLN A 48 0.32 -12.73 -12.08
N VAL A 49 1.00 -12.61 -10.97
CA VAL A 49 0.44 -12.09 -9.71
C VAL A 49 1.04 -10.73 -9.45
N PHE A 50 0.19 -9.76 -9.14
CA PHE A 50 0.58 -8.40 -8.79
C PHE A 50 0.26 -8.13 -7.33
N GLY A 51 1.09 -7.32 -6.70
CA GLY A 51 0.90 -6.86 -5.34
C GLY A 51 1.29 -5.41 -5.20
N ASP A 52 0.68 -4.78 -4.21
CA ASP A 52 0.88 -3.39 -3.87
C ASP A 52 1.01 -3.24 -2.34
N GLY A 53 1.57 -2.13 -1.92
CA GLY A 53 1.67 -1.78 -0.52
C GLY A 53 2.60 -0.60 -0.28
N VAL A 54 2.70 -0.20 0.99
CA VAL A 54 3.60 0.87 1.43
C VAL A 54 4.89 0.26 1.96
N LEU A 55 6.01 0.71 1.44
CA LEU A 55 7.32 0.19 1.79
C LEU A 55 7.74 0.60 3.21
N GLU A 56 8.16 -0.36 3.99
CA GLU A 56 8.94 -0.17 5.20
C GLU A 56 10.32 -0.78 5.00
N VAL A 57 11.36 0.04 5.05
CA VAL A 57 12.75 -0.40 4.95
C VAL A 57 13.28 -0.69 6.35
N LEU A 58 13.82 -1.88 6.55
CA LEU A 58 14.41 -2.30 7.81
C LEU A 58 15.90 -1.92 7.90
N PRO A 59 16.49 -1.87 9.11
CA PRO A 59 17.89 -1.49 9.31
C PRO A 59 18.87 -2.36 8.52
N ASP A 60 18.53 -3.62 8.26
CA ASP A 60 19.33 -4.55 7.47
C ASP A 60 19.34 -4.26 5.96
N GLY A 61 18.58 -3.23 5.52
CA GLY A 61 18.55 -2.75 4.15
C GLY A 61 17.57 -3.46 3.23
N PHE A 62 16.86 -4.48 3.67
CA PHE A 62 15.71 -5.04 2.96
C PHE A 62 14.40 -4.40 3.45
N GLY A 63 13.30 -4.63 2.76
CA GLY A 63 12.02 -4.03 3.13
C GLY A 63 10.84 -4.94 2.91
N PHE A 64 9.69 -4.50 3.44
CA PHE A 64 8.40 -5.13 3.24
C PHE A 64 7.38 -4.11 2.76
N LEU A 65 6.53 -4.52 1.81
CA LEU A 65 5.33 -3.77 1.47
C LEU A 65 4.25 -4.13 2.48
N ARG A 66 3.85 -3.14 3.26
CA ARG A 66 2.81 -3.24 4.27
C ARG A 66 1.45 -2.93 3.67
N SER A 67 0.44 -3.67 4.10
CA SER A 67 -0.93 -3.49 3.63
C SER A 67 -1.69 -2.49 4.50
N ILE A 68 -2.51 -1.64 3.87
CA ILE A 68 -3.44 -0.75 4.56
C ILE A 68 -4.47 -1.54 5.39
N GLU A 69 -4.87 -2.73 4.92
CA GLU A 69 -5.83 -3.59 5.62
C GLU A 69 -5.32 -4.10 6.97
N ALA A 70 -3.99 -4.23 7.10
CA ALA A 70 -3.33 -4.56 8.35
C ALA A 70 -2.91 -3.30 9.15
N SER A 71 -3.43 -2.12 8.81
CA SER A 71 -3.02 -0.83 9.38
C SER A 71 -1.50 -0.63 9.34
N TYR A 72 -0.87 -1.08 8.26
CA TYR A 72 0.58 -1.07 8.02
C TYR A 72 1.41 -1.83 9.06
N MET A 73 0.78 -2.66 9.88
CA MET A 73 1.48 -3.51 10.85
C MET A 73 2.08 -4.74 10.15
N ALA A 74 3.12 -5.30 10.75
CA ALA A 74 3.75 -6.53 10.26
C ALA A 74 2.75 -7.69 10.16
N SER A 75 2.66 -8.28 8.98
CA SER A 75 1.73 -9.37 8.66
C SER A 75 2.44 -10.47 7.88
N THR A 76 1.86 -11.67 7.91
CA THR A 76 2.32 -12.80 7.09
C THR A 76 2.10 -12.59 5.60
N ASP A 77 1.25 -11.61 5.24
CA ASP A 77 0.88 -11.27 3.86
C ASP A 77 1.77 -10.18 3.26
N ASP A 78 2.79 -9.76 3.98
CA ASP A 78 3.70 -8.72 3.52
C ASP A 78 4.54 -9.23 2.33
N ILE A 79 4.90 -8.32 1.45
CA ILE A 79 5.70 -8.62 0.27
C ILE A 79 7.13 -8.17 0.52
N TYR A 80 8.07 -9.10 0.42
CA TYR A 80 9.50 -8.84 0.60
C TYR A 80 10.09 -8.08 -0.59
N LEU A 81 10.89 -7.05 -0.29
CA LEU A 81 11.76 -6.35 -1.24
C LEU A 81 13.23 -6.57 -0.91
N SER A 82 14.00 -6.87 -1.94
CA SER A 82 15.44 -7.04 -1.80
C SER A 82 16.17 -5.69 -1.67
N PRO A 83 17.33 -5.66 -0.98
CA PRO A 83 18.16 -4.45 -0.89
C PRO A 83 18.61 -3.91 -2.25
N SER A 84 18.78 -4.78 -3.23
CA SER A 84 19.16 -4.39 -4.59
C SER A 84 18.06 -3.59 -5.29
N GLN A 85 16.79 -3.98 -5.12
CA GLN A 85 15.65 -3.24 -5.68
C GLN A 85 15.48 -1.88 -4.99
N ILE A 86 15.59 -1.85 -3.66
CA ILE A 86 15.51 -0.62 -2.87
C ILE A 86 16.55 0.39 -3.36
N ARG A 87 17.81 -0.03 -3.49
CA ARG A 87 18.88 0.84 -3.98
C ARG A 87 18.71 1.24 -5.44
N ARG A 88 18.33 0.30 -6.31
CA ARG A 88 18.19 0.55 -7.75
C ARG A 88 17.16 1.63 -8.07
N PHE A 89 16.02 1.60 -7.37
CA PHE A 89 14.90 2.52 -7.61
C PHE A 89 14.83 3.68 -6.61
N ASN A 90 15.85 3.84 -5.76
CA ASN A 90 15.91 4.88 -4.74
C ASN A 90 14.63 4.91 -3.88
N LEU A 91 14.24 3.72 -3.37
CA LEU A 91 13.03 3.56 -2.57
C LEU A 91 13.31 3.90 -1.11
N HIS A 92 12.31 4.51 -0.46
CA HIS A 92 12.37 4.90 0.94
C HIS A 92 11.11 4.40 1.68
N THR A 93 11.21 4.31 3.00
CA THR A 93 10.05 4.04 3.84
C THR A 93 8.96 5.06 3.58
N GLY A 94 7.73 4.58 3.37
CA GLY A 94 6.57 5.41 3.01
C GLY A 94 6.25 5.45 1.53
N ASP A 95 7.12 4.93 0.64
CA ASP A 95 6.79 4.84 -0.79
C ASP A 95 5.71 3.78 -1.04
N ALA A 96 4.69 4.14 -1.80
CA ALA A 96 3.70 3.20 -2.32
C ALA A 96 4.28 2.51 -3.56
N VAL A 97 4.44 1.19 -3.50
CA VAL A 97 5.05 0.39 -4.55
C VAL A 97 4.06 -0.64 -5.06
N GLU A 98 3.97 -0.76 -6.38
CA GLU A 98 3.16 -1.75 -7.09
C GLU A 98 4.06 -2.55 -8.03
N GLY A 99 3.78 -3.85 -8.17
CA GLY A 99 4.53 -4.65 -9.10
C GLY A 99 4.21 -6.13 -9.10
N GLU A 100 4.94 -6.85 -9.94
CA GLU A 100 4.81 -8.29 -10.06
C GLU A 100 5.46 -9.00 -8.87
N VAL A 101 4.73 -9.93 -8.26
CA VAL A 101 5.19 -10.71 -7.12
C VAL A 101 5.27 -12.19 -7.48
N ARG A 102 6.23 -12.87 -6.90
CA ARG A 102 6.33 -14.33 -6.96
C ARG A 102 5.88 -14.98 -5.66
N VAL A 103 5.37 -16.16 -5.80
CA VAL A 103 5.02 -17.03 -4.66
C VAL A 103 6.31 -17.43 -3.92
N PRO A 104 6.27 -17.58 -2.59
CA PRO A 104 7.39 -18.08 -1.82
C PRO A 104 7.85 -19.45 -2.30
N LYS A 105 9.16 -19.65 -2.33
CA LYS A 105 9.78 -20.95 -2.55
C LYS A 105 9.73 -21.77 -1.25
N ASP A 106 10.07 -23.04 -1.35
CA ASP A 106 10.16 -23.91 -0.20
C ASP A 106 11.19 -23.34 0.82
N GLY A 107 10.71 -23.07 2.04
CA GLY A 107 11.48 -22.42 3.11
C GLY A 107 11.31 -20.90 3.21
N GLU A 108 10.73 -20.23 2.23
CA GLU A 108 10.39 -18.81 2.31
C GLU A 108 8.98 -18.62 2.90
N ARG A 109 8.79 -17.55 3.68
CA ARG A 109 7.50 -17.25 4.32
C ARG A 109 6.69 -16.19 3.58
N TYR A 110 7.37 -15.28 2.87
CA TYR A 110 6.77 -14.11 2.27
C TYR A 110 6.77 -14.17 0.74
N PHE A 111 5.78 -13.51 0.14
CA PHE A 111 5.86 -13.18 -1.28
C PHE A 111 7.08 -12.30 -1.53
N ALA A 112 7.66 -12.37 -2.70
CA ALA A 112 8.78 -11.53 -3.06
C ALA A 112 8.46 -10.72 -4.31
N LEU A 113 8.72 -9.41 -4.27
CA LEU A 113 8.59 -8.55 -5.43
C LEU A 113 9.67 -8.92 -6.46
N VAL A 114 9.24 -9.22 -7.68
CA VAL A 114 10.14 -9.56 -8.80
C VAL A 114 10.42 -8.33 -9.63
N LYS A 115 9.37 -7.57 -9.95
CA LYS A 115 9.45 -6.40 -10.81
C LYS A 115 8.67 -5.25 -10.18
N VAL A 116 9.27 -4.07 -10.16
CA VAL A 116 8.60 -2.83 -9.76
C VAL A 116 7.96 -2.22 -11.00
N ASP A 117 6.65 -2.05 -11.00
CA ASP A 117 5.91 -1.46 -12.10
C ASP A 117 5.60 0.01 -11.85
N ARG A 118 5.24 0.38 -10.61
CA ARG A 118 4.97 1.77 -10.21
C ARG A 118 5.52 2.08 -8.82
N VAL A 119 5.89 3.34 -8.62
CA VAL A 119 6.29 3.91 -7.32
C VAL A 119 5.57 5.25 -7.16
N ASN A 120 4.74 5.37 -6.12
CA ASN A 120 3.92 6.56 -5.87
C ASN A 120 3.04 6.97 -7.08
N GLY A 121 2.56 5.97 -7.83
CA GLY A 121 1.74 6.18 -9.04
C GLY A 121 2.53 6.56 -10.31
N LEU A 122 3.84 6.78 -10.19
CA LEU A 122 4.73 7.11 -11.31
C LEU A 122 5.52 5.89 -11.78
N THR A 123 6.15 6.00 -12.94
CA THR A 123 7.11 4.99 -13.38
C THR A 123 8.33 4.97 -12.45
N PRO A 124 9.02 3.83 -12.29
CA PRO A 124 10.20 3.73 -11.41
C PRO A 124 11.31 4.70 -11.79
N GLU A 125 11.46 5.00 -13.08
CA GLU A 125 12.45 5.93 -13.61
C GLU A 125 12.14 7.38 -13.21
N GLU A 126 10.89 7.80 -13.34
CA GLU A 126 10.44 9.13 -12.92
C GLU A 126 10.52 9.30 -11.40
N SER A 127 10.10 8.29 -10.65
CA SER A 127 10.14 8.32 -9.19
C SER A 127 11.57 8.33 -8.62
N LYS A 128 12.56 7.86 -9.36
CA LYS A 128 13.97 7.84 -8.92
C LYS A 128 14.52 9.22 -8.61
N HIS A 129 14.02 10.25 -9.27
CA HIS A 129 14.43 11.65 -9.10
C HIS A 129 13.54 12.44 -8.14
N LYS A 130 12.73 11.75 -7.34
CA LYS A 130 11.88 12.41 -6.34
C LYS A 130 12.70 13.20 -5.33
N ILE A 131 12.17 14.36 -4.96
CA ILE A 131 12.77 15.19 -3.90
C ILE A 131 12.29 14.61 -2.55
N MET A 132 13.24 14.33 -1.68
CA MET A 132 12.92 13.88 -0.32
C MET A 132 12.29 15.01 0.47
N PHE A 133 11.38 14.66 1.38
CA PHE A 133 10.66 15.63 2.22
C PHE A 133 11.62 16.56 2.99
N GLU A 134 12.71 16.01 3.52
CA GLU A 134 13.72 16.75 4.28
C GLU A 134 14.44 17.82 3.45
N ASN A 135 14.44 17.66 2.12
CA ASN A 135 15.06 18.60 1.19
C ASN A 135 14.10 19.68 0.66
N LEU A 136 12.81 19.61 1.10
CA LEU A 136 11.84 20.62 0.70
C LEU A 136 12.09 21.91 1.49
N THR A 137 12.03 23.05 0.80
CA THR A 137 12.09 24.37 1.46
C THR A 137 10.76 24.65 2.16
N PRO A 138 10.74 24.85 3.50
CA PRO A 138 9.52 25.20 4.19
C PRO A 138 9.05 26.59 3.77
N LEU A 139 7.78 26.70 3.43
CA LEU A 139 7.15 27.96 3.06
C LEU A 139 6.10 28.33 4.12
N PHE A 140 6.00 29.64 4.42
CA PHE A 140 4.88 30.13 5.21
C PHE A 140 3.58 30.03 4.38
N PRO A 141 2.44 29.69 5.01
CA PRO A 141 1.15 29.65 4.33
C PRO A 141 0.81 31.04 3.78
N LYS A 142 0.53 31.12 2.47
CA LYS A 142 0.21 32.37 1.78
C LYS A 142 -1.29 32.53 1.51
N GLU A 143 -2.03 31.44 1.57
CA GLU A 143 -3.47 31.41 1.33
C GLU A 143 -4.21 31.04 2.60
N GLN A 144 -5.22 31.83 2.95
CA GLN A 144 -6.08 31.56 4.10
C GLN A 144 -7.21 30.60 3.73
N PHE A 145 -7.52 29.67 4.63
CA PHE A 145 -8.80 28.96 4.61
C PHE A 145 -9.89 29.90 5.10
N LYS A 146 -10.87 30.20 4.25
CA LYS A 146 -12.07 30.93 4.65
C LYS A 146 -13.07 29.93 5.20
N LEU A 147 -13.24 29.91 6.51
CA LEU A 147 -14.17 29.04 7.21
C LEU A 147 -15.58 29.65 7.25
N GLU A 148 -15.67 31.00 7.20
CA GLU A 148 -16.95 31.71 7.11
C GLU A 148 -17.67 31.34 5.82
N ARG A 149 -18.91 30.86 5.96
CA ARG A 149 -19.79 30.48 4.85
C ARG A 149 -20.80 31.61 4.62
N ASP A 150 -21.29 31.76 3.39
CA ASP A 150 -22.33 32.74 3.04
C ASP A 150 -23.74 32.23 3.47
N ILE A 151 -23.87 31.97 4.76
CA ILE A 151 -25.12 31.54 5.38
C ILE A 151 -25.47 32.46 6.58
N LYS A 152 -26.73 32.81 6.70
CA LYS A 152 -27.25 33.58 7.84
C LYS A 152 -27.70 32.62 8.95
N SER A 153 -26.78 31.95 9.62
CA SER A 153 -27.08 31.09 10.75
C SER A 153 -26.06 31.28 11.86
N ASP A 154 -26.48 31.00 13.10
CA ASP A 154 -25.61 31.09 14.28
C ASP A 154 -24.42 30.11 14.17
N GLU A 155 -24.54 29.05 13.41
CA GLU A 155 -23.44 28.11 13.13
C GLU A 155 -22.25 28.77 12.44
N ASN A 156 -22.46 29.87 11.74
CA ASN A 156 -21.42 30.60 11.03
C ASN A 156 -20.59 31.50 11.97
N ILE A 157 -21.07 31.79 13.17
CA ILE A 157 -20.42 32.68 14.13
C ILE A 157 -19.06 32.11 14.57
N THR A 158 -18.99 30.82 14.88
CA THR A 158 -17.74 30.16 15.29
C THR A 158 -16.70 30.22 14.17
N SER A 159 -17.07 29.92 12.95
CA SER A 159 -16.19 29.97 11.77
C SER A 159 -15.64 31.38 11.54
N ARG A 160 -16.49 32.38 11.67
CA ARG A 160 -16.15 33.78 11.56
C ARG A 160 -15.21 34.27 12.66
N ILE A 161 -15.42 33.83 13.90
CA ILE A 161 -14.52 34.12 15.00
C ILE A 161 -13.13 33.55 14.75
N ILE A 162 -13.05 32.30 14.29
CA ILE A 162 -11.77 31.65 13.95
C ILE A 162 -11.05 32.43 12.84
N ASP A 163 -11.75 32.78 11.77
CA ASP A 163 -11.16 33.52 10.66
C ASP A 163 -10.62 34.89 11.05
N LEU A 164 -11.22 35.53 12.08
CA LEU A 164 -10.80 36.84 12.57
C LEU A 164 -9.66 36.78 13.60
N ILE A 165 -9.68 35.80 14.51
CA ILE A 165 -8.77 35.75 15.66
C ILE A 165 -7.58 34.83 15.42
N ALA A 166 -7.81 33.71 14.75
CA ALA A 166 -6.81 32.66 14.48
C ALA A 166 -6.93 32.12 13.05
N PRO A 167 -6.67 32.97 12.03
CA PRO A 167 -6.81 32.56 10.64
C PRO A 167 -5.90 31.37 10.33
N LEU A 168 -6.45 30.35 9.69
CA LEU A 168 -5.74 29.13 9.28
C LEU A 168 -5.24 29.28 7.85
N GLY A 169 -3.99 28.92 7.63
CA GLY A 169 -3.38 28.92 6.31
C GLY A 169 -3.36 27.50 5.68
N LYS A 170 -3.46 27.45 4.35
CA LYS A 170 -3.29 26.20 3.61
C LYS A 170 -1.86 25.71 3.74
N GLY A 171 -1.70 24.48 4.23
CA GLY A 171 -0.41 23.86 4.46
C GLY A 171 0.19 24.15 5.85
N GLN A 172 -0.60 24.70 6.75
CA GLN A 172 -0.20 24.98 8.13
C GLN A 172 -0.34 23.71 9.00
#